data_c5c5be8f1ca97556babc1020bf6bfaf1
#
_entry.id   c5c5be8f1ca97556babc1020bf6bfaf1
#
_cell.length_a   1.000
_cell.length_b   1.000
_cell.length_c   1.000
_cell.angle_alpha   90.00
_cell.angle_beta   90.00
_cell.angle_gamma   90.00
#
_symmetry.space_group_name_H-M   'P 1'
#
loop_
_entity.id
_entity.type
_entity.pdbx_description
1 polymer ?
#
loop_
_entity_poly.entity_id
_entity_poly.type
_entity_poly.pdbx_seq_one_letter_code
_entity_poly.pdbx_strand_id
1 'polypeptide(L)'
;GSVESSEYKHIVLGLIFLKFVSDTYEERREKLLSEGKEAFIDMVEFYTMENVFYLPAESRWSYIKQNAKQDDIALKIDTALATIEKNNPSLKGALPDNYFSRLGLDVSKLSSLIDTINNINTIEDKGHDIVGRVYEYFLGNFAIAEGKGKGEFYTPKSIVNLIANMIEPYKGKIYDPACGSGGMFIQSLKFIEAHKGNKKDISIYGQEFTATTYKLAKMNLAIRGISANLGAVPADTFFKDQHPDLKADYIMANPPFNQKEWRGVNELLDDPRWAGYDVPSTSNANYAWILHMLSKLSENGIAGFVLAKGSLTSNS
;
A
#
# COMPACT_ATOMS: atom_id res chain seq x y z
N GLY A 1 25.19 14.48 -6.21
CA GLY A 1 24.69 14.21 -4.86
C GLY A 1 24.23 12.76 -4.77
N SER A 2 24.54 12.08 -3.69
CA SER A 2 23.99 10.75 -3.42
C SER A 2 22.56 10.95 -2.94
N VAL A 3 21.61 10.36 -3.65
CA VAL A 3 20.22 10.25 -3.18
C VAL A 3 20.21 9.39 -1.91
N GLU A 4 19.48 9.82 -0.87
CA GLU A 4 19.35 9.02 0.34
C GLU A 4 18.68 7.68 0.06
N SER A 5 19.03 6.66 0.82
CA SER A 5 18.47 5.28 0.64
C SER A 5 16.95 5.26 0.69
N SER A 6 16.35 6.09 1.56
CA SER A 6 14.90 6.25 1.69
C SER A 6 14.24 6.83 0.44
N GLU A 7 14.90 7.75 -0.24
CA GLU A 7 14.39 8.37 -1.47
C GLU A 7 14.54 7.44 -2.68
N TYR A 8 15.67 6.71 -2.73
CA TYR A 8 15.91 5.75 -3.82
C TYR A 8 14.83 4.69 -3.95
N LYS A 9 14.27 4.20 -2.85
CA LYS A 9 13.16 3.23 -2.88
C LYS A 9 11.94 3.77 -3.63
N HIS A 10 11.58 5.03 -3.40
CA HIS A 10 10.41 5.63 -4.05
C HIS A 10 10.61 5.81 -5.55
N ILE A 11 11.85 6.10 -5.97
CA ILE A 11 12.23 6.16 -7.39
C ILE A 11 12.00 4.79 -8.04
N VAL A 12 12.60 3.74 -7.47
CA VAL A 12 12.53 2.38 -8.01
C VAL A 12 11.09 1.87 -8.04
N LEU A 13 10.37 2.01 -6.93
CA LEU A 13 8.99 1.55 -6.83
C LEU A 13 8.05 2.32 -7.76
N GLY A 14 8.25 3.63 -7.92
CA GLY A 14 7.48 4.45 -8.87
C GLY A 14 7.69 4.01 -10.33
N LEU A 15 8.94 3.72 -10.72
CA LEU A 15 9.26 3.24 -12.06
C LEU A 15 8.74 1.81 -12.32
N ILE A 16 8.85 0.92 -11.34
CA ILE A 16 8.29 -0.45 -11.43
C ILE A 16 6.77 -0.38 -11.57
N PHE A 17 6.11 0.47 -10.79
CA PHE A 17 4.68 0.70 -10.93
C PHE A 17 4.32 1.17 -12.35
N LEU A 18 5.02 2.20 -12.85
CA LEU A 18 4.79 2.74 -14.20
C LEU A 18 5.00 1.68 -15.29
N LYS A 19 6.05 0.88 -15.20
CA LYS A 19 6.31 -0.23 -16.11
C LYS A 19 5.17 -1.25 -16.09
N PHE A 20 4.76 -1.69 -14.91
CA PHE A 20 3.71 -2.70 -14.76
C PHE A 20 2.36 -2.23 -15.29
N VAL A 21 1.91 -1.02 -14.92
CA VAL A 21 0.60 -0.52 -15.38
C VAL A 21 0.61 -0.26 -16.88
N SER A 22 1.77 0.12 -17.44
CA SER A 22 1.93 0.28 -18.88
C SER A 22 1.87 -1.06 -19.61
N ASP A 23 2.55 -2.08 -19.13
CA ASP A 23 2.55 -3.41 -19.75
C ASP A 23 1.13 -4.04 -19.73
N THR A 24 0.43 -3.95 -18.60
CA THR A 24 -0.97 -4.40 -18.48
C THR A 24 -1.92 -3.62 -19.39
N TYR A 25 -1.69 -2.32 -19.53
CA TYR A 25 -2.46 -1.50 -20.49
C TYR A 25 -2.25 -1.97 -21.93
N GLU A 26 -1.00 -2.15 -22.37
CA GLU A 26 -0.68 -2.56 -23.74
C GLU A 26 -1.22 -3.99 -24.00
N GLU A 27 -1.10 -4.92 -23.09
CA GLU A 27 -1.70 -6.26 -23.22
C GLU A 27 -3.21 -6.17 -23.42
N ARG A 28 -3.90 -5.34 -22.65
CA ARG A 28 -5.34 -5.15 -22.78
C ARG A 28 -5.70 -4.50 -24.12
N ARG A 29 -4.92 -3.51 -24.52
CA ARG A 29 -5.10 -2.82 -25.81
C ARG A 29 -4.93 -3.77 -26.99
N GLU A 30 -3.90 -4.58 -27.00
CA GLU A 30 -3.66 -5.62 -28.01
C GLU A 30 -4.81 -6.61 -28.08
N LYS A 31 -5.33 -7.03 -26.92
CA LYS A 31 -6.50 -7.91 -26.85
C LYS A 31 -7.74 -7.27 -27.48
N LEU A 32 -8.03 -6.00 -27.21
CA LEU A 32 -9.13 -5.28 -27.84
C LEU A 32 -8.98 -5.21 -29.35
N LEU A 33 -7.77 -4.95 -29.86
CA LEU A 33 -7.49 -4.96 -31.30
C LEU A 33 -7.70 -6.36 -31.91
N SER A 34 -7.22 -7.40 -31.26
CA SER A 34 -7.37 -8.78 -31.74
C SER A 34 -8.83 -9.26 -31.74
N GLU A 35 -9.67 -8.67 -30.89
CA GLU A 35 -11.12 -8.94 -30.82
C GLU A 35 -11.93 -8.08 -31.82
N GLY A 36 -11.28 -7.27 -32.69
CA GLY A 36 -11.94 -6.38 -33.62
C GLY A 36 -12.65 -5.20 -32.96
N LYS A 37 -12.14 -4.75 -31.81
CA LYS A 37 -12.72 -3.69 -30.98
C LYS A 37 -11.93 -2.38 -31.07
N GLU A 38 -11.40 -2.03 -32.26
CA GLU A 38 -10.59 -0.82 -32.46
C GLU A 38 -11.31 0.46 -32.04
N ALA A 39 -12.63 0.52 -32.21
CA ALA A 39 -13.43 1.68 -31.81
C ALA A 39 -13.46 1.98 -30.32
N PHE A 40 -13.03 1.02 -29.49
CA PHE A 40 -13.10 1.09 -28.02
C PHE A 40 -11.74 1.24 -27.34
N ILE A 41 -10.64 1.29 -28.09
CA ILE A 41 -9.27 1.34 -27.52
C ILE A 41 -8.96 2.63 -26.75
N ASP A 42 -9.72 3.69 -26.96
CA ASP A 42 -9.58 4.97 -26.25
C ASP A 42 -10.67 5.17 -25.18
N MET A 43 -11.50 4.15 -24.93
CA MET A 43 -12.56 4.21 -23.92
C MET A 43 -12.08 3.63 -22.60
N VAL A 44 -12.03 4.45 -21.56
CA VAL A 44 -11.53 4.10 -20.21
C VAL A 44 -12.24 2.89 -19.63
N GLU A 45 -13.55 2.77 -19.86
CA GLU A 45 -14.40 1.71 -19.32
C GLU A 45 -13.95 0.31 -19.74
N PHE A 46 -13.45 0.16 -20.97
CA PHE A 46 -12.97 -1.13 -21.49
C PHE A 46 -11.68 -1.63 -20.83
N TYR A 47 -10.98 -0.77 -20.12
CA TYR A 47 -9.82 -1.09 -19.30
C TYR A 47 -10.23 -1.32 -17.84
N THR A 48 -10.99 -0.40 -17.26
CA THR A 48 -11.40 -0.47 -15.85
C THR A 48 -12.28 -1.68 -15.52
N MET A 49 -13.11 -2.13 -16.47
CA MET A 49 -13.89 -3.38 -16.33
C MET A 49 -13.02 -4.62 -16.09
N GLU A 50 -11.79 -4.61 -16.57
CA GLU A 50 -10.81 -5.70 -16.40
C GLU A 50 -9.76 -5.38 -15.33
N ASN A 51 -10.01 -4.37 -14.48
CA ASN A 51 -9.06 -3.85 -13.49
C ASN A 51 -7.72 -3.40 -14.08
N VAL A 52 -7.73 -2.89 -15.31
CA VAL A 52 -6.58 -2.30 -15.98
C VAL A 52 -6.69 -0.78 -15.93
N PHE A 53 -5.60 -0.10 -15.59
CA PHE A 53 -5.56 1.36 -15.62
C PHE A 53 -5.45 1.88 -17.05
N TYR A 54 -6.19 2.95 -17.35
CA TYR A 54 -6.10 3.62 -18.64
C TYR A 54 -4.91 4.57 -18.68
N LEU A 55 -4.09 4.45 -19.73
CA LEU A 55 -2.87 5.24 -19.90
C LEU A 55 -2.89 6.03 -21.23
N PRO A 56 -2.97 7.37 -21.19
CA PRO A 56 -2.67 8.22 -22.35
C PRO A 56 -1.26 7.97 -22.90
N ALA A 57 -1.01 8.29 -24.16
CA ALA A 57 0.21 7.92 -24.87
C ALA A 57 1.50 8.36 -24.16
N GLU A 58 1.55 9.61 -23.67
CA GLU A 58 2.70 10.19 -22.99
C GLU A 58 2.90 9.68 -21.55
N SER A 59 1.99 8.86 -21.04
CA SER A 59 2.13 8.20 -19.74
C SER A 59 2.55 6.73 -19.85
N ARG A 60 2.78 6.22 -21.06
CA ARG A 60 3.18 4.82 -21.28
C ARG A 60 4.68 4.62 -21.13
N TRP A 61 5.06 3.41 -20.77
CA TRP A 61 6.48 3.05 -20.62
C TRP A 61 7.28 3.24 -21.90
N SER A 62 6.70 2.97 -23.06
CA SER A 62 7.32 3.18 -24.37
C SER A 62 7.75 4.64 -24.57
N TYR A 63 6.90 5.60 -24.19
CA TYR A 63 7.23 7.02 -24.23
C TYR A 63 8.39 7.38 -23.29
N ILE A 64 8.35 6.90 -22.04
CA ILE A 64 9.42 7.13 -21.06
C ILE A 64 10.74 6.55 -21.56
N LYS A 65 10.74 5.33 -22.08
CA LYS A 65 11.93 4.67 -22.63
C LYS A 65 12.52 5.44 -23.82
N GLN A 66 11.70 5.89 -24.74
CA GLN A 66 12.13 6.69 -25.90
C GLN A 66 12.84 7.99 -25.47
N ASN A 67 12.41 8.58 -24.37
CA ASN A 67 12.90 9.86 -23.87
C ASN A 67 13.92 9.71 -22.73
N ALA A 68 14.36 8.50 -22.40
CA ALA A 68 15.17 8.22 -21.20
C ALA A 68 16.49 8.98 -21.10
N LYS A 69 17.06 9.43 -22.22
CA LYS A 69 18.33 10.17 -22.30
C LYS A 69 18.15 11.69 -22.41
N GLN A 70 16.92 12.18 -22.37
CA GLN A 70 16.66 13.62 -22.43
C GLN A 70 16.80 14.27 -21.05
N ASP A 71 17.25 15.52 -21.03
CA ASP A 71 17.50 16.27 -19.78
C ASP A 71 16.25 16.44 -18.93
N ASP A 72 15.07 16.44 -19.55
CA ASP A 72 13.77 16.59 -18.89
C ASP A 72 13.09 15.26 -18.55
N ILE A 73 13.81 14.13 -18.59
CA ILE A 73 13.23 12.79 -18.32
C ILE A 73 12.57 12.71 -16.95
N ALA A 74 13.13 13.33 -15.91
CA ALA A 74 12.55 13.35 -14.58
C ALA A 74 11.17 14.03 -14.57
N LEU A 75 11.02 15.15 -15.27
CA LEU A 75 9.75 15.86 -15.44
C LEU A 75 8.73 15.03 -16.25
N LYS A 76 9.20 14.33 -17.27
CA LYS A 76 8.34 13.42 -18.07
C LYS A 76 7.78 12.28 -17.24
N ILE A 77 8.58 11.70 -16.34
CA ILE A 77 8.12 10.66 -15.42
C ILE A 77 7.07 11.22 -14.45
N ASP A 78 7.33 12.37 -13.83
CA ASP A 78 6.35 13.03 -12.94
C ASP A 78 5.04 13.34 -13.67
N THR A 79 5.12 13.85 -14.89
CA THR A 79 3.95 14.13 -15.74
C THR A 79 3.18 12.86 -16.09
N ALA A 80 3.89 11.77 -16.42
CA ALA A 80 3.28 10.47 -16.71
C ALA A 80 2.50 9.95 -15.51
N LEU A 81 3.09 9.96 -14.31
CA LEU A 81 2.44 9.51 -13.07
C LEU A 81 1.21 10.38 -12.73
N ALA A 82 1.31 11.71 -12.84
CA ALA A 82 0.19 12.62 -12.62
C ALA A 82 -0.95 12.38 -13.63
N THR A 83 -0.63 12.11 -14.90
CA THR A 83 -1.59 11.81 -15.94
C THR A 83 -2.30 10.48 -15.68
N ILE A 84 -1.58 9.45 -15.23
CA ILE A 84 -2.17 8.17 -14.83
C ILE A 84 -3.15 8.38 -13.67
N GLU A 85 -2.75 9.11 -12.64
CA GLU A 85 -3.61 9.39 -11.49
C GLU A 85 -4.88 10.16 -11.87
N LYS A 86 -4.75 11.16 -12.76
CA LYS A 86 -5.88 11.96 -13.27
C LYS A 86 -6.91 11.12 -14.03
N ASN A 87 -6.46 10.15 -14.80
CA ASN A 87 -7.34 9.30 -15.63
C ASN A 87 -7.88 8.07 -14.91
N ASN A 88 -7.40 7.80 -13.67
CA ASN A 88 -7.79 6.63 -12.88
C ASN A 88 -8.15 7.06 -11.45
N PRO A 89 -9.43 7.37 -11.17
CA PRO A 89 -9.86 7.89 -9.87
C PRO A 89 -9.49 7.02 -8.66
N SER A 90 -9.39 5.71 -8.85
CA SER A 90 -8.96 4.76 -7.80
C SER A 90 -7.52 4.99 -7.31
N LEU A 91 -6.68 5.65 -8.13
CA LEU A 91 -5.30 6.00 -7.81
C LEU A 91 -5.15 7.37 -7.17
N LYS A 92 -6.24 8.12 -6.96
CA LYS A 92 -6.18 9.48 -6.42
C LYS A 92 -5.36 9.55 -5.12
N GLY A 93 -4.31 10.37 -5.13
CA GLY A 93 -3.37 10.55 -4.00
C GLY A 93 -2.45 9.35 -3.75
N ALA A 94 -2.40 8.36 -4.66
CA ALA A 94 -1.55 7.19 -4.53
C ALA A 94 -0.14 7.39 -5.07
N LEU A 95 0.01 8.15 -6.17
CA LEU A 95 1.27 8.22 -6.87
C LEU A 95 2.17 9.34 -6.35
N PRO A 96 3.51 9.23 -6.55
CA PRO A 96 4.43 10.33 -6.25
C PRO A 96 4.06 11.59 -7.03
N ASP A 97 4.10 12.74 -6.38
CA ASP A 97 3.82 14.04 -6.98
C ASP A 97 5.09 14.86 -7.06
N ASN A 98 5.48 15.29 -8.27
CA ASN A 98 6.69 16.06 -8.57
C ASN A 98 7.95 15.51 -7.86
N TYR A 99 8.04 14.20 -7.77
CA TYR A 99 9.07 13.56 -6.94
C TYR A 99 10.40 13.44 -7.68
N PHE A 100 10.38 13.01 -8.94
CA PHE A 100 11.60 12.78 -9.73
C PHE A 100 12.32 14.08 -10.08
N SER A 101 11.58 15.10 -10.52
CA SER A 101 12.15 16.40 -10.91
C SER A 101 12.74 17.16 -9.71
N ARG A 102 12.14 17.01 -8.51
CA ARG A 102 12.63 17.67 -7.28
C ARG A 102 13.95 17.12 -6.79
N LEU A 103 14.27 15.85 -7.04
CA LEU A 103 15.48 15.21 -6.51
C LEU A 103 16.76 15.55 -7.26
N GLY A 104 16.67 16.25 -8.41
CA GLY A 104 17.85 16.60 -9.21
C GLY A 104 18.67 15.37 -9.63
N LEU A 105 17.99 14.31 -10.05
CA LEU A 105 18.58 13.03 -10.42
C LEU A 105 19.48 13.19 -11.66
N ASP A 106 20.63 12.56 -11.63
CA ASP A 106 21.51 12.45 -12.79
C ASP A 106 20.82 11.66 -13.92
N VAL A 107 20.74 12.27 -15.11
CA VAL A 107 20.04 11.71 -16.28
C VAL A 107 20.61 10.35 -16.67
N SER A 108 21.93 10.17 -16.61
CA SER A 108 22.57 8.93 -17.02
C SER A 108 22.24 7.79 -16.06
N LYS A 109 22.19 8.08 -14.74
CA LYS A 109 21.79 7.11 -13.72
C LYS A 109 20.31 6.73 -13.84
N LEU A 110 19.46 7.73 -14.07
CA LEU A 110 18.02 7.52 -14.26
C LEU A 110 17.76 6.72 -15.53
N SER A 111 18.45 7.02 -16.64
CA SER A 111 18.38 6.27 -17.89
C SER A 111 18.81 4.81 -17.70
N SER A 112 19.93 4.56 -16.99
CA SER A 112 20.39 3.19 -16.69
C SER A 112 19.40 2.41 -15.83
N LEU A 113 18.72 3.09 -14.89
CA LEU A 113 17.67 2.47 -14.08
C LEU A 113 16.44 2.12 -14.92
N ILE A 114 16.02 3.01 -15.84
CA ILE A 114 14.94 2.75 -16.79
C ILE A 114 15.27 1.54 -17.67
N ASP A 115 16.49 1.45 -18.18
CA ASP A 115 16.94 0.30 -18.97
C ASP A 115 16.91 -1.00 -18.17
N THR A 116 17.34 -0.96 -16.90
CA THR A 116 17.29 -2.11 -16.00
C THR A 116 15.86 -2.58 -15.75
N ILE A 117 14.95 -1.65 -15.45
CA ILE A 117 13.55 -1.98 -15.20
C ILE A 117 12.85 -2.44 -16.48
N ASN A 118 13.25 -1.92 -17.65
CA ASN A 118 12.70 -2.37 -18.93
C ASN A 118 12.89 -3.87 -19.18
N ASN A 119 13.92 -4.46 -18.62
CA ASN A 119 14.20 -5.89 -18.76
C ASN A 119 13.39 -6.77 -17.80
N ILE A 120 12.63 -6.18 -16.90
CA ILE A 120 11.72 -6.92 -16.01
C ILE A 120 10.48 -7.32 -16.82
N ASN A 121 10.25 -8.62 -16.96
CA ASN A 121 9.01 -9.11 -17.54
C ASN A 121 7.90 -9.08 -16.47
N THR A 122 6.88 -8.25 -16.71
CA THR A 122 5.80 -8.02 -15.75
C THR A 122 4.53 -8.81 -16.08
N ILE A 123 4.47 -9.52 -17.23
CA ILE A 123 3.25 -10.14 -17.77
C ILE A 123 3.31 -11.66 -17.83
N GLU A 124 4.48 -12.26 -18.09
CA GLU A 124 4.62 -13.68 -18.47
C GLU A 124 4.13 -14.70 -17.44
N ASP A 125 3.91 -14.30 -16.20
CA ASP A 125 3.56 -15.25 -15.14
C ASP A 125 2.27 -14.87 -14.43
N LYS A 126 1.14 -15.00 -15.16
CA LYS A 126 -0.22 -14.71 -14.64
C LYS A 126 -0.61 -15.57 -13.42
N GLY A 127 0.12 -16.65 -13.14
CA GLY A 127 -0.07 -17.50 -11.96
C GLY A 127 0.73 -17.06 -10.73
N HIS A 128 1.74 -16.20 -10.91
CA HIS A 128 2.64 -15.77 -9.85
C HIS A 128 2.68 -14.25 -9.81
N ASP A 129 2.31 -13.67 -8.71
CA ASP A 129 2.37 -12.22 -8.43
C ASP A 129 3.83 -11.71 -8.49
N ILE A 130 4.44 -11.72 -9.70
CA ILE A 130 5.86 -11.33 -9.89
C ILE A 130 6.05 -9.87 -9.50
N VAL A 131 5.20 -8.98 -9.99
CA VAL A 131 5.31 -7.56 -9.70
C VAL A 131 5.11 -7.30 -8.21
N GLY A 132 4.12 -7.95 -7.61
CA GLY A 132 3.93 -7.90 -6.18
C GLY A 132 5.11 -8.44 -5.39
N ARG A 133 5.75 -9.52 -5.86
CA ARG A 133 6.96 -10.09 -5.23
C ARG A 133 8.17 -9.16 -5.37
N VAL A 134 8.36 -8.56 -6.55
CA VAL A 134 9.41 -7.55 -6.77
C VAL A 134 9.17 -6.34 -5.88
N TYR A 135 7.92 -5.88 -5.81
CA TYR A 135 7.53 -4.77 -4.95
C TYR A 135 7.79 -5.06 -3.46
N GLU A 136 7.38 -6.23 -2.97
CA GLU A 136 7.65 -6.69 -1.61
C GLU A 136 9.14 -6.89 -1.32
N TYR A 137 9.91 -7.40 -2.28
CA TYR A 137 11.37 -7.55 -2.15
C TYR A 137 12.05 -6.19 -1.92
N PHE A 138 11.69 -5.19 -2.73
CA PHE A 138 12.22 -3.84 -2.54
C PHE A 138 11.76 -3.22 -1.22
N LEU A 139 10.49 -3.33 -0.86
CA LEU A 139 9.98 -2.84 0.43
C LEU A 139 10.73 -3.49 1.61
N GLY A 140 10.95 -4.81 1.57
CA GLY A 140 11.67 -5.53 2.62
C GLY A 140 13.14 -5.11 2.74
N ASN A 141 13.85 -4.98 1.63
CA ASN A 141 15.25 -4.55 1.62
C ASN A 141 15.42 -3.09 2.10
N PHE A 142 14.51 -2.21 1.73
CA PHE A 142 14.55 -0.81 2.17
C PHE A 142 14.21 -0.65 3.64
N ALA A 143 13.29 -1.45 4.19
CA ALA A 143 13.00 -1.46 5.63
C ALA A 143 14.23 -1.85 6.46
N ILE A 144 15.05 -2.78 5.95
CA ILE A 144 16.32 -3.18 6.58
C ILE A 144 17.36 -2.06 6.51
N ALA A 145 17.48 -1.38 5.35
CA ALA A 145 18.48 -0.34 5.12
C ALA A 145 18.23 0.95 5.93
N GLU A 146 16.97 1.28 6.22
CA GLU A 146 16.61 2.48 7.00
C GLU A 146 16.92 2.35 8.51
N GLY A 147 17.35 1.18 8.99
CA GLY A 147 17.71 0.98 10.41
C GLY A 147 16.57 1.23 11.41
N LYS A 148 15.39 1.58 10.90
CA LYS A 148 14.17 1.74 11.66
C LYS A 148 13.68 0.35 12.05
N GLY A 149 13.44 0.15 13.31
CA GLY A 149 13.22 -1.12 13.97
C GLY A 149 12.46 -2.14 13.10
N LYS A 150 13.00 -3.35 13.07
CA LYS A 150 12.46 -4.49 12.34
C LYS A 150 10.94 -4.60 12.60
N GLY A 151 10.12 -4.19 11.64
CA GLY A 151 8.66 -4.35 11.72
C GLY A 151 7.81 -3.10 11.51
N GLU A 152 8.37 -1.88 11.47
CA GLU A 152 7.55 -0.67 11.36
C GLU A 152 6.90 -0.47 9.96
N PHE A 153 7.43 -1.10 8.91
CA PHE A 153 6.93 -0.93 7.54
C PHE A 153 6.60 -2.23 6.80
N TYR A 154 7.07 -3.36 7.30
CA TYR A 154 6.89 -4.64 6.65
C TYR A 154 6.77 -5.78 7.66
N THR A 155 5.60 -6.39 7.69
CA THR A 155 5.37 -7.59 8.51
C THR A 155 5.78 -8.83 7.71
N PRO A 156 6.68 -9.70 8.23
CA PRO A 156 7.06 -10.94 7.56
C PRO A 156 5.86 -11.80 7.19
N LYS A 157 5.87 -12.36 5.97
CA LYS A 157 4.77 -13.20 5.47
C LYS A 157 4.39 -14.35 6.40
N SER A 158 5.36 -14.95 7.08
CA SER A 158 5.12 -16.02 8.04
C SER A 158 4.25 -15.59 9.20
N ILE A 159 4.45 -14.36 9.72
CA ILE A 159 3.63 -13.80 10.80
C ILE A 159 2.22 -13.50 10.29
N VAL A 160 2.10 -12.87 9.13
CA VAL A 160 0.78 -12.55 8.56
C VAL A 160 -0.01 -13.81 8.25
N ASN A 161 0.64 -14.83 7.68
CA ASN A 161 0.01 -16.11 7.42
C ASN A 161 -0.43 -16.80 8.71
N LEU A 162 0.38 -16.71 9.77
CA LEU A 162 -0.01 -17.26 11.07
C LEU A 162 -1.29 -16.59 11.58
N ILE A 163 -1.34 -15.25 11.58
CA ILE A 163 -2.53 -14.51 12.01
C ILE A 163 -3.73 -14.87 11.13
N ALA A 164 -3.59 -14.85 9.80
CA ALA A 164 -4.68 -15.18 8.88
C ALA A 164 -5.23 -16.60 9.11
N ASN A 165 -4.36 -17.59 9.36
CA ASN A 165 -4.80 -18.95 9.67
C ASN A 165 -5.42 -19.10 11.06
N MET A 166 -5.12 -18.19 12.00
CA MET A 166 -5.73 -18.20 13.34
C MET A 166 -7.14 -17.60 13.35
N ILE A 167 -7.36 -16.53 12.56
CA ILE A 167 -8.64 -15.80 12.60
C ILE A 167 -9.56 -16.11 11.41
N GLU A 168 -9.03 -16.73 10.36
CA GLU A 168 -9.78 -17.23 9.18
C GLU A 168 -10.71 -16.18 8.55
N PRO A 169 -10.16 -15.08 7.95
CA PRO A 169 -10.96 -13.96 7.47
C PRO A 169 -11.63 -14.25 6.13
N TYR A 170 -12.69 -15.08 6.11
CA TYR A 170 -13.35 -15.49 4.87
C TYR A 170 -14.30 -14.46 4.25
N LYS A 171 -14.98 -13.64 5.07
CA LYS A 171 -15.98 -12.67 4.60
C LYS A 171 -16.20 -11.55 5.62
N GLY A 172 -16.59 -10.39 5.14
CA GLY A 172 -16.89 -9.23 6.00
C GLY A 172 -15.84 -8.14 5.91
N LYS A 173 -15.69 -7.36 6.96
CA LYS A 173 -14.81 -6.20 7.01
C LYS A 173 -13.50 -6.55 7.70
N ILE A 174 -12.37 -6.36 7.00
CA ILE A 174 -11.02 -6.46 7.57
C ILE A 174 -10.50 -5.05 7.83
N TYR A 175 -9.93 -4.82 9.01
CA TYR A 175 -9.36 -3.53 9.40
C TYR A 175 -7.92 -3.67 9.92
N ASP A 176 -7.06 -2.74 9.51
CA ASP A 176 -5.71 -2.54 10.05
C ASP A 176 -5.50 -1.05 10.38
N PRO A 177 -5.42 -0.66 11.67
CA PRO A 177 -5.27 0.73 12.09
C PRO A 177 -3.88 1.33 11.85
N ALA A 178 -2.89 0.51 11.49
CA ALA A 178 -1.50 0.88 11.22
C ALA A 178 -0.97 0.06 10.05
N CYS A 179 -1.65 0.17 8.88
CA CYS A 179 -1.56 -0.81 7.80
C CYS A 179 -0.20 -0.83 7.07
N GLY A 180 0.68 0.12 7.33
CA GLY A 180 1.97 0.18 6.69
C GLY A 180 1.85 0.15 5.16
N SER A 181 2.55 -0.74 4.51
CA SER A 181 2.47 -0.95 3.06
C SER A 181 1.29 -1.82 2.58
N GLY A 182 0.36 -2.19 3.47
CA GLY A 182 -0.81 -3.00 3.15
C GLY A 182 -0.56 -4.52 3.11
N GLY A 183 0.55 -4.98 3.67
CA GLY A 183 0.95 -6.39 3.64
C GLY A 183 -0.06 -7.35 4.27
N MET A 184 -0.71 -6.94 5.38
CA MET A 184 -1.75 -7.72 6.04
C MET A 184 -2.92 -8.02 5.11
N PHE A 185 -3.39 -7.02 4.37
CA PHE A 185 -4.50 -7.16 3.43
C PHE A 185 -4.18 -8.13 2.29
N ILE A 186 -2.98 -8.01 1.73
CA ILE A 186 -2.54 -8.87 0.61
C ILE A 186 -2.53 -10.33 1.03
N GLN A 187 -1.98 -10.65 2.19
CA GLN A 187 -1.91 -12.03 2.67
C GLN A 187 -3.29 -12.56 3.07
N SER A 188 -4.17 -11.72 3.62
CA SER A 188 -5.58 -12.11 3.90
C SER A 188 -6.29 -12.54 2.63
N LEU A 189 -6.14 -11.78 1.54
CA LEU A 189 -6.74 -12.15 0.26
C LEU A 189 -6.13 -13.41 -0.35
N LYS A 190 -4.82 -13.61 -0.21
CA LYS A 190 -4.16 -14.87 -0.62
C LYS A 190 -4.67 -16.06 0.19
N PHE A 191 -4.92 -15.88 1.49
CA PHE A 191 -5.53 -16.91 2.33
C PHE A 191 -6.91 -17.30 1.79
N ILE A 192 -7.76 -16.31 1.48
CA ILE A 192 -9.10 -16.53 0.92
C ILE A 192 -9.02 -17.29 -0.41
N GLU A 193 -8.13 -16.91 -1.32
CA GLU A 193 -7.93 -17.61 -2.59
C GLU A 193 -7.49 -19.06 -2.39
N ALA A 194 -6.52 -19.29 -1.51
CA ALA A 194 -6.00 -20.63 -1.21
C ALA A 194 -7.11 -21.57 -0.66
N HIS A 195 -8.10 -21.00 0.02
CA HIS A 195 -9.25 -21.74 0.59
C HIS A 195 -10.51 -21.67 -0.29
N LYS A 196 -10.37 -21.29 -1.58
CA LYS A 196 -11.46 -21.20 -2.56
C LYS A 196 -12.58 -20.23 -2.15
N GLY A 197 -12.29 -19.25 -1.32
CA GLY A 197 -13.21 -18.18 -0.96
C GLY A 197 -13.30 -17.11 -2.06
N ASN A 198 -14.27 -16.21 -1.91
CA ASN A 198 -14.49 -15.12 -2.85
C ASN A 198 -13.96 -13.80 -2.28
N LYS A 199 -12.96 -13.22 -2.94
CA LYS A 199 -12.40 -11.92 -2.54
C LYS A 199 -13.43 -10.78 -2.53
N LYS A 200 -14.52 -10.89 -3.30
CA LYS A 200 -15.58 -9.88 -3.33
C LYS A 200 -16.41 -9.84 -2.05
N ASP A 201 -16.32 -10.87 -1.22
CA ASP A 201 -17.03 -10.94 0.05
C ASP A 201 -16.29 -10.21 1.18
N ILE A 202 -15.12 -9.63 0.87
CA ILE A 202 -14.27 -8.87 1.80
C ILE A 202 -14.28 -7.38 1.45
N SER A 203 -14.46 -6.55 2.47
CA SER A 203 -14.25 -5.10 2.42
C SER A 203 -13.04 -4.73 3.29
N ILE A 204 -12.09 -4.03 2.70
CA ILE A 204 -10.81 -3.70 3.35
C ILE A 204 -10.81 -2.24 3.81
N TYR A 205 -10.45 -2.04 5.07
CA TYR A 205 -10.28 -0.74 5.70
C TYR A 205 -8.91 -0.66 6.35
N GLY A 206 -8.27 0.48 6.24
CA GLY A 206 -6.97 0.70 6.86
C GLY A 206 -6.71 2.16 7.16
N GLN A 207 -5.66 2.38 7.93
CA GLN A 207 -5.16 3.73 8.19
C GLN A 207 -3.64 3.69 8.30
N GLU A 208 -2.99 4.73 7.81
CA GLU A 208 -1.54 4.89 7.87
C GLU A 208 -1.20 6.36 8.15
N PHE A 209 -0.27 6.56 9.08
CA PHE A 209 0.14 7.90 9.51
C PHE A 209 1.07 8.58 8.50
N THR A 210 2.06 7.84 7.99
CA THR A 210 3.13 8.40 7.16
C THR A 210 2.66 8.56 5.72
N ALA A 211 2.73 9.79 5.18
CA ALA A 211 2.26 10.10 3.83
C ALA A 211 2.92 9.25 2.74
N THR A 212 4.23 9.01 2.84
CA THR A 212 4.96 8.17 1.88
C THR A 212 4.52 6.71 1.95
N THR A 213 4.36 6.16 3.15
CA THR A 213 3.91 4.78 3.37
C THR A 213 2.44 4.58 2.95
N TYR A 214 1.58 5.58 3.21
CA TYR A 214 0.20 5.58 2.72
C TYR A 214 0.13 5.48 1.19
N LYS A 215 0.95 6.25 0.46
CA LYS A 215 1.05 6.16 -1.00
C LYS A 215 1.56 4.79 -1.45
N LEU A 216 2.58 4.26 -0.78
CA LEU A 216 3.08 2.91 -1.05
C LEU A 216 2.02 1.84 -0.85
N ALA A 217 1.21 1.93 0.21
CA ALA A 217 0.09 1.01 0.44
C ALA A 217 -0.93 1.07 -0.71
N LYS A 218 -1.33 2.27 -1.12
CA LYS A 218 -2.24 2.45 -2.26
C LYS A 218 -1.70 1.85 -3.56
N MET A 219 -0.44 2.13 -3.90
CA MET A 219 0.21 1.55 -5.07
C MET A 219 0.29 0.03 -4.97
N ASN A 220 0.70 -0.50 -3.83
CA ASN A 220 0.86 -1.93 -3.58
C ASN A 220 -0.46 -2.70 -3.70
N LEU A 221 -1.56 -2.13 -3.25
CA LEU A 221 -2.90 -2.69 -3.39
C LEU A 221 -3.42 -2.56 -4.83
N ALA A 222 -3.20 -1.40 -5.45
CA ALA A 222 -3.64 -1.12 -6.81
C ALA A 222 -3.04 -2.07 -7.86
N ILE A 223 -1.74 -2.36 -7.80
CA ILE A 223 -1.08 -3.31 -8.72
C ILE A 223 -1.63 -4.74 -8.62
N ARG A 224 -2.34 -5.07 -7.54
CA ARG A 224 -2.99 -6.35 -7.31
C ARG A 224 -4.49 -6.32 -7.55
N GLY A 225 -5.02 -5.20 -8.04
CA GLY A 225 -6.45 -5.01 -8.23
C GLY A 225 -7.26 -5.05 -6.92
N ILE A 226 -6.63 -4.73 -5.79
CA ILE A 226 -7.26 -4.73 -4.47
C ILE A 226 -7.84 -3.36 -4.17
N SER A 227 -9.15 -3.29 -4.02
CA SER A 227 -9.83 -2.08 -3.54
C SER A 227 -9.82 -2.04 -2.01
N ALA A 228 -9.35 -0.93 -1.44
CA ALA A 228 -9.31 -0.72 0.00
C ALA A 228 -9.64 0.73 0.35
N ASN A 229 -10.36 0.94 1.43
CA ASN A 229 -10.58 2.25 2.02
C ASN A 229 -9.49 2.52 3.08
N LEU A 230 -8.47 3.27 2.72
CA LEU A 230 -7.38 3.66 3.62
C LEU A 230 -7.61 5.04 4.27
N GLY A 231 -8.82 5.56 4.20
CA GLY A 231 -9.11 6.94 4.55
C GLY A 231 -8.80 7.93 3.43
N ALA A 232 -9.21 9.18 3.60
CA ALA A 232 -9.04 10.22 2.58
C ALA A 232 -7.59 10.74 2.50
N VAL A 233 -6.87 10.71 3.62
CA VAL A 233 -5.51 11.25 3.78
C VAL A 233 -4.71 10.39 4.75
N PRO A 234 -3.37 10.43 4.71
CA PRO A 234 -2.56 9.86 5.78
C PRO A 234 -2.87 10.57 7.10
N ALA A 235 -3.06 9.81 8.18
CA ALA A 235 -3.46 10.42 9.45
C ALA A 235 -3.09 9.52 10.64
N ASP A 236 -2.82 10.18 11.78
CA ASP A 236 -2.66 9.52 13.06
C ASP A 236 -3.98 8.87 13.51
N THR A 237 -3.95 7.59 13.78
CA THR A 237 -5.13 6.79 14.15
C THR A 237 -5.74 7.24 15.48
N PHE A 238 -4.94 7.77 16.39
CA PHE A 238 -5.43 8.23 17.67
C PHE A 238 -6.09 9.62 17.59
N PHE A 239 -5.50 10.53 16.81
CA PHE A 239 -5.98 11.92 16.72
C PHE A 239 -6.94 12.18 15.57
N LYS A 240 -6.91 11.37 14.53
CA LYS A 240 -7.78 11.54 13.36
C LYS A 240 -8.22 10.18 12.83
N ASP A 241 -9.12 9.54 13.55
CA ASP A 241 -9.75 8.30 13.09
C ASP A 241 -10.56 8.55 11.81
N GLN A 242 -10.14 7.92 10.73
CA GLN A 242 -10.78 8.07 9.42
C GLN A 242 -11.95 7.11 9.19
N HIS A 243 -12.19 6.23 10.15
CA HIS A 243 -13.26 5.22 10.10
C HIS A 243 -14.05 5.21 11.42
N PRO A 244 -14.61 6.34 11.87
CA PRO A 244 -15.20 6.45 13.22
C PRO A 244 -16.31 5.43 13.47
N ASP A 245 -17.16 5.18 12.49
CA ASP A 245 -18.32 4.28 12.59
C ASP A 245 -18.02 2.83 12.18
N LEU A 246 -16.77 2.51 11.88
CA LEU A 246 -16.39 1.16 11.45
C LEU A 246 -16.55 0.17 12.61
N LYS A 247 -17.26 -0.91 12.32
CA LYS A 247 -17.23 -2.15 13.09
C LYS A 247 -16.73 -3.26 12.18
N ALA A 248 -15.54 -3.78 12.49
CA ALA A 248 -14.83 -4.77 11.69
C ALA A 248 -15.10 -6.19 12.19
N ASP A 249 -15.25 -7.11 11.26
CA ASP A 249 -15.38 -8.53 11.57
C ASP A 249 -14.02 -9.15 11.90
N TYR A 250 -12.98 -8.62 11.27
CA TYR A 250 -11.59 -9.04 11.51
C TYR A 250 -10.69 -7.83 11.63
N ILE A 251 -9.81 -7.86 12.63
CA ILE A 251 -8.71 -6.90 12.74
C ILE A 251 -7.41 -7.68 12.63
N MET A 252 -6.55 -7.26 11.71
CA MET A 252 -5.20 -7.83 11.53
C MET A 252 -4.21 -6.69 11.55
N ALA A 253 -3.35 -6.64 12.56
CA ALA A 253 -2.47 -5.50 12.74
C ALA A 253 -1.08 -5.88 13.28
N ASN A 254 -0.09 -5.09 12.87
CA ASN A 254 1.22 -5.03 13.50
C ASN A 254 1.54 -3.56 13.83
N PRO A 255 0.91 -3.00 14.88
CA PRO A 255 1.09 -1.61 15.23
C PRO A 255 2.51 -1.31 15.73
N PRO A 256 2.96 -0.04 15.76
CA PRO A 256 4.25 0.35 16.30
C PRO A 256 4.42 -0.11 17.77
N PHE A 257 5.58 -0.74 18.06
CA PHE A 257 5.86 -1.27 19.40
C PHE A 257 6.42 -0.20 20.32
N ASN A 258 5.92 -0.16 21.55
CA ASN A 258 6.46 0.68 22.63
C ASN A 258 6.60 2.16 22.24
N GLN A 259 5.64 2.66 21.46
CA GLN A 259 5.61 4.04 21.00
C GLN A 259 5.47 4.97 22.22
N LYS A 260 6.46 5.82 22.41
CA LYS A 260 6.53 6.81 23.49
C LYS A 260 5.99 8.15 23.01
N GLU A 261 5.53 8.97 23.97
CA GLU A 261 5.09 10.35 23.70
C GLU A 261 4.04 10.42 22.56
N TRP A 262 3.21 9.39 22.45
CA TRP A 262 2.19 9.25 21.41
C TRP A 262 1.02 10.21 21.59
N ARG A 263 0.85 10.81 22.77
CA ARG A 263 -0.08 11.91 23.09
C ARG A 263 0.52 12.79 24.17
N GLY A 264 0.04 14.03 24.25
CA GLY A 264 0.33 14.91 25.41
C GLY A 264 -0.39 14.45 26.68
N VAL A 265 0.08 14.93 27.82
CA VAL A 265 -0.44 14.53 29.15
C VAL A 265 -1.94 14.80 29.28
N ASN A 266 -2.43 15.91 28.69
CA ASN A 266 -3.82 16.36 28.78
C ASN A 266 -4.63 16.06 27.50
N GLU A 267 -4.12 15.27 26.59
CA GLU A 267 -4.80 14.90 25.35
C GLU A 267 -5.49 13.54 25.47
N LEU A 268 -6.61 13.38 24.78
CA LEU A 268 -7.38 12.14 24.67
C LEU A 268 -7.78 11.54 26.04
N LEU A 269 -7.95 12.33 27.09
CA LEU A 269 -8.32 11.84 28.43
C LEU A 269 -9.75 11.26 28.46
N ASP A 270 -10.67 11.93 27.79
CA ASP A 270 -12.08 11.54 27.73
C ASP A 270 -12.46 10.83 26.41
N ASP A 271 -11.47 10.22 25.75
CA ASP A 271 -11.71 9.53 24.47
C ASP A 271 -12.60 8.29 24.70
N PRO A 272 -13.70 8.13 23.94
CA PRO A 272 -14.66 7.04 24.14
C PRO A 272 -14.03 5.64 23.94
N ARG A 273 -12.89 5.55 23.28
CA ARG A 273 -12.15 4.25 23.12
C ARG A 273 -11.64 3.70 24.45
N TRP A 274 -11.47 4.55 25.45
CA TRP A 274 -11.01 4.15 26.79
C TRP A 274 -12.16 3.89 27.75
N ALA A 275 -13.43 4.05 27.36
CA ALA A 275 -14.59 3.91 28.24
C ALA A 275 -14.59 2.54 28.95
N GLY A 276 -14.58 2.55 30.30
CA GLY A 276 -14.50 1.34 31.11
C GLY A 276 -13.08 0.81 31.39
N TYR A 277 -12.06 1.52 30.91
CA TYR A 277 -10.65 1.22 31.15
C TYR A 277 -9.88 2.45 31.62
N ASP A 278 -8.70 2.24 32.16
CA ASP A 278 -7.78 3.34 32.47
C ASP A 278 -7.29 4.00 31.16
N VAL A 279 -7.07 5.32 31.23
CA VAL A 279 -6.48 6.07 30.10
C VAL A 279 -5.05 5.55 29.85
N PRO A 280 -4.73 5.09 28.62
CA PRO A 280 -3.42 4.55 28.30
C PRO A 280 -2.29 5.54 28.59
N SER A 281 -1.17 5.06 29.14
CA SER A 281 -0.01 5.86 29.50
C SER A 281 0.57 6.63 28.29
N THR A 282 1.04 7.85 28.49
CA THR A 282 1.80 8.62 27.51
C THR A 282 3.14 7.98 27.16
N SER A 283 3.69 7.19 28.06
CA SER A 283 5.01 6.55 27.91
C SER A 283 5.00 5.33 27.01
N ASN A 284 3.81 4.75 26.71
CA ASN A 284 3.70 3.54 25.90
C ASN A 284 2.30 3.38 25.28
N ALA A 285 2.20 3.34 23.99
CA ALA A 285 0.94 3.22 23.24
C ALA A 285 0.40 1.78 23.11
N ASN A 286 1.09 0.74 23.60
CA ASN A 286 0.67 -0.64 23.34
C ASN A 286 -0.78 -0.90 23.74
N TYR A 287 -1.21 -0.43 24.90
CA TYR A 287 -2.59 -0.57 25.35
C TYR A 287 -3.56 0.35 24.63
N ALA A 288 -3.11 1.53 24.18
CA ALA A 288 -3.93 2.39 23.34
C ALA A 288 -4.29 1.71 22.00
N TRP A 289 -3.33 0.99 21.39
CA TRP A 289 -3.60 0.19 20.20
C TRP A 289 -4.59 -0.94 20.48
N ILE A 290 -4.46 -1.64 21.61
CA ILE A 290 -5.42 -2.69 21.99
C ILE A 290 -6.84 -2.11 22.12
N LEU A 291 -6.98 -1.02 22.90
CA LEU A 291 -8.29 -0.40 23.14
C LEU A 291 -8.89 0.21 21.86
N HIS A 292 -8.06 0.81 21.00
CA HIS A 292 -8.52 1.26 19.70
C HIS A 292 -9.07 0.09 18.86
N MET A 293 -8.32 -1.01 18.73
CA MET A 293 -8.79 -2.20 18.02
C MET A 293 -10.07 -2.78 18.63
N LEU A 294 -10.13 -2.89 19.94
CA LEU A 294 -11.32 -3.37 20.65
C LEU A 294 -12.54 -2.50 20.35
N SER A 295 -12.39 -1.16 20.34
CA SER A 295 -13.46 -0.24 19.99
C SER A 295 -13.98 -0.39 18.56
N LYS A 296 -13.18 -0.96 17.66
CA LYS A 296 -13.49 -1.18 16.24
C LYS A 296 -14.03 -2.58 15.93
N LEU A 297 -14.01 -3.51 16.86
CA LEU A 297 -14.58 -4.83 16.63
C LEU A 297 -16.11 -4.78 16.55
N SER A 298 -16.68 -5.57 15.64
CA SER A 298 -18.08 -5.94 15.66
C SER A 298 -18.37 -6.89 16.85
N GLU A 299 -19.63 -7.14 17.15
CA GLU A 299 -20.04 -7.97 18.27
C GLU A 299 -19.40 -9.37 18.28
N ASN A 300 -19.23 -9.97 17.11
CA ASN A 300 -18.59 -11.28 16.94
C ASN A 300 -17.23 -11.18 16.24
N GLY A 301 -16.64 -9.99 16.24
CA GLY A 301 -15.37 -9.73 15.56
C GLY A 301 -14.18 -10.38 16.27
N ILE A 302 -13.17 -10.71 15.50
CA ILE A 302 -11.92 -11.31 15.98
C ILE A 302 -10.75 -10.42 15.61
N ALA A 303 -9.85 -10.17 16.58
CA ALA A 303 -8.60 -9.45 16.35
C ALA A 303 -7.39 -10.36 16.52
N GLY A 304 -6.52 -10.40 15.48
CA GLY A 304 -5.20 -11.02 15.54
C GLY A 304 -4.14 -9.95 15.30
N PHE A 305 -3.24 -9.71 16.25
CA PHE A 305 -2.26 -8.65 16.15
C PHE A 305 -0.95 -8.98 16.85
N VAL A 306 0.12 -8.28 16.48
CA VAL A 306 1.45 -8.44 17.03
C VAL A 306 1.69 -7.37 18.07
N LEU A 307 2.28 -7.77 19.20
CA LEU A 307 2.72 -6.86 20.26
C LEU A 307 4.19 -7.10 20.63
N ALA A 308 4.79 -6.12 21.25
CA ALA A 308 6.13 -6.27 21.84
C ALA A 308 6.15 -7.37 22.89
N LYS A 309 7.25 -8.13 22.92
CA LYS A 309 7.50 -9.11 23.97
C LYS A 309 7.40 -8.43 25.36
N GLY A 310 6.64 -9.01 26.24
CA GLY A 310 6.42 -8.45 27.57
C GLY A 310 5.14 -7.63 27.73
N SER A 311 4.44 -7.26 26.66
CA SER A 311 3.17 -6.51 26.76
C SER A 311 2.08 -7.23 27.56
N LEU A 312 2.16 -8.56 27.71
CA LEU A 312 1.25 -9.38 28.51
C LEU A 312 1.80 -9.71 29.90
N THR A 313 3.02 -9.31 30.23
CA THR A 313 3.70 -9.67 31.49
C THR A 313 4.17 -8.47 32.32
N SER A 314 4.02 -7.26 31.77
CA SER A 314 4.39 -6.01 32.42
C SER A 314 3.23 -5.50 33.28
N ASN A 315 3.47 -5.15 34.50
CA ASN A 315 2.55 -4.50 35.45
C ASN A 315 2.58 -2.96 35.31
N SER A 316 2.97 -2.44 34.15
CA SER A 316 3.09 -0.99 33.92
C SER A 316 1.98 -0.47 33.03
#